data_ef22cc8a0e4173a9ee0aee64aa4cfa22
#
_entry.id   ef22cc8a0e4173a9ee0aee64aa4cfa22
#
_cell.length_a   1.000
_cell.length_b   1.000
_cell.length_c   1.000
_cell.angle_alpha   90.00
_cell.angle_beta   90.00
_cell.angle_gamma   90.00
#
_symmetry.space_group_name_H-M   'P 1'
#
loop_
_entity.id
_entity.type
_entity.pdbx_description
1 polymer ?
#
loop_
_entity_poly.entity_id
_entity_poly.type
_entity_poly.pdbx_seq_one_letter_code
_entity_poly.pdbx_strand_id
1 'polypeptide(L)'
;MSKMRAIQVTEHGGPEVLKLIDAPTPEVGDGQLVVAIAAAGLNYIDTYQRSGSYPIDTPFILGQEGAGTVQAIGDGVDGFSVGDRVAWKNCLGSYAETVAIPATEAVPVPDGVEDELAAAAMLQGLTAHYLATSTYPVQDGDWVVVHAGAGGVGQLLIQIVKLRGGHVLATTSTKEKAVLASAAGADMVVGYDEMPGAAKEVTGGVGVAAVYDGVGASTFDDGLAALRIRGTMALFGAASGPVPSIDPQRLNSSGGLFLTRPSLVHYTRDRDELTSRSDEIFGWIADGSLRVQIGHRYPLAEAAQAHRDLEGRKTTAKVLLIP
;
A
#
# COMPACT_ATOMS: atom_id res chain seq x y z
N MET A 1 1.97 -35.63 0.74
CA MET A 1 1.74 -34.18 0.50
C MET A 1 3.09 -33.52 0.40
N SER A 2 3.33 -32.73 -0.65
CA SER A 2 4.51 -31.88 -0.76
C SER A 2 4.49 -30.81 0.33
N LYS A 3 5.68 -30.36 0.73
CA LYS A 3 5.80 -29.28 1.73
C LYS A 3 6.41 -28.05 1.07
N MET A 4 6.07 -26.87 1.63
CA MET A 4 6.59 -25.58 1.25
C MET A 4 7.04 -24.81 2.48
N ARG A 5 7.97 -23.89 2.35
CA ARG A 5 8.32 -22.96 3.42
C ARG A 5 7.27 -21.85 3.49
N ALA A 6 6.88 -21.47 4.71
CA ALA A 6 5.92 -20.41 4.96
C ALA A 6 6.18 -19.72 6.32
N ILE A 7 5.72 -18.48 6.46
CA ILE A 7 5.75 -17.75 7.74
C ILE A 7 4.39 -17.86 8.41
N GLN A 8 4.38 -18.58 9.53
CA GLN A 8 3.16 -18.79 10.33
C GLN A 8 3.14 -17.91 11.57
N VAL A 9 1.95 -17.43 11.91
CA VAL A 9 1.60 -16.76 13.16
C VAL A 9 0.71 -17.71 13.94
N THR A 10 1.18 -18.18 15.11
CA THR A 10 0.43 -19.08 16.00
C THR A 10 -0.24 -18.36 17.17
N GLU A 11 0.21 -17.14 17.45
CA GLU A 11 -0.33 -16.23 18.47
C GLU A 11 -0.06 -14.80 18.04
N HIS A 12 -0.92 -13.86 18.43
CA HIS A 12 -0.68 -12.44 18.16
C HIS A 12 0.46 -11.89 19.01
N GLY A 13 1.29 -11.00 18.43
CA GLY A 13 2.43 -10.44 19.17
C GLY A 13 3.34 -9.57 18.31
N GLY A 14 4.56 -9.38 18.80
CA GLY A 14 5.63 -8.68 18.10
C GLY A 14 6.21 -9.50 16.94
N PRO A 15 7.26 -9.00 16.25
CA PRO A 15 7.89 -9.71 15.12
C PRO A 15 8.42 -11.10 15.46
N GLU A 16 8.68 -11.40 16.74
CA GLU A 16 9.15 -12.70 17.25
C GLU A 16 8.14 -13.85 17.07
N VAL A 17 6.86 -13.56 16.87
CA VAL A 17 5.84 -14.59 16.62
C VAL A 17 5.86 -15.13 15.19
N LEU A 18 6.57 -14.47 14.28
CA LEU A 18 6.75 -14.92 12.89
C LEU A 18 7.70 -16.12 12.85
N LYS A 19 7.16 -17.29 12.54
CA LYS A 19 7.92 -18.53 12.49
C LYS A 19 7.99 -19.09 11.08
N LEU A 20 9.18 -19.35 10.60
CA LEU A 20 9.37 -20.15 9.38
C LEU A 20 9.04 -21.62 9.69
N ILE A 21 8.14 -22.18 8.91
CA ILE A 21 7.70 -23.59 9.05
C ILE A 21 7.72 -24.29 7.69
N ASP A 22 7.69 -25.63 7.74
CA ASP A 22 7.34 -26.49 6.61
C ASP A 22 5.83 -26.75 6.66
N ALA A 23 5.08 -26.01 5.84
CA ALA A 23 3.63 -26.16 5.71
C ALA A 23 3.28 -27.12 4.57
N PRO A 24 2.08 -27.75 4.56
CA PRO A 24 1.60 -28.45 3.39
C PRO A 24 1.44 -27.46 2.22
N THR A 25 1.84 -27.88 1.01
CA THR A 25 1.53 -27.12 -0.20
C THR A 25 0.01 -27.08 -0.37
N PRO A 26 -0.60 -25.91 -0.67
CA PRO A 26 -2.03 -25.80 -0.83
C PRO A 26 -2.53 -26.64 -2.01
N GLU A 27 -3.66 -27.29 -1.83
CA GLU A 27 -4.43 -27.90 -2.93
C GLU A 27 -5.28 -26.82 -3.60
N VAL A 28 -5.51 -26.96 -4.91
CA VAL A 28 -6.35 -26.01 -5.63
C VAL A 28 -7.83 -26.31 -5.33
N GLY A 29 -8.55 -25.31 -4.89
CA GLY A 29 -10.01 -25.36 -4.72
C GLY A 29 -10.77 -24.75 -5.90
N ASP A 30 -12.09 -24.93 -5.93
CA ASP A 30 -12.97 -24.31 -6.94
C ASP A 30 -12.81 -22.79 -6.91
N GLY A 31 -12.74 -22.17 -8.09
CA GLY A 31 -12.57 -20.72 -8.23
C GLY A 31 -11.19 -20.17 -7.82
N GLN A 32 -10.20 -21.03 -7.57
CA GLN A 32 -8.87 -20.66 -7.10
C GLN A 32 -7.77 -20.92 -8.14
N LEU A 33 -6.69 -20.18 -7.97
CA LEU A 33 -5.39 -20.40 -8.58
C LEU A 33 -4.39 -20.83 -7.50
N VAL A 34 -3.57 -21.82 -7.76
CA VAL A 34 -2.35 -22.08 -6.98
C VAL A 34 -1.19 -21.45 -7.71
N VAL A 35 -0.45 -20.58 -7.02
CA VAL A 35 0.60 -19.73 -7.60
C VAL A 35 1.93 -19.99 -6.89
N ALA A 36 2.99 -20.26 -7.65
CA ALA A 36 4.37 -20.20 -7.16
C ALA A 36 4.77 -18.73 -7.00
N ILE A 37 5.10 -18.33 -5.79
CA ILE A 37 5.39 -16.93 -5.45
C ILE A 37 6.80 -16.57 -5.89
N ALA A 38 6.94 -15.55 -6.73
CA ALA A 38 8.23 -14.97 -7.08
C ALA A 38 8.67 -13.92 -6.05
N ALA A 39 7.72 -13.12 -5.56
CA ALA A 39 7.94 -12.13 -4.50
C ALA A 39 6.63 -11.84 -3.77
N ALA A 40 6.72 -11.62 -2.46
CA ALA A 40 5.61 -11.16 -1.61
C ALA A 40 5.92 -9.75 -1.08
N GLY A 41 4.91 -8.86 -1.15
CA GLY A 41 5.05 -7.50 -0.65
C GLY A 41 4.77 -7.42 0.86
N LEU A 42 5.65 -6.72 1.59
CA LEU A 42 5.46 -6.41 3.00
C LEU A 42 4.77 -5.05 3.15
N ASN A 43 3.73 -5.01 4.00
CA ASN A 43 2.89 -3.85 4.23
C ASN A 43 2.61 -3.62 5.72
N TYR A 44 2.21 -2.41 6.09
CA TYR A 44 1.82 -2.11 7.48
C TYR A 44 0.59 -2.92 7.94
N ILE A 45 -0.33 -3.31 7.05
CA ILE A 45 -1.46 -4.16 7.41
C ILE A 45 -1.01 -5.50 7.96
N ASP A 46 0.10 -6.05 7.46
CA ASP A 46 0.66 -7.31 7.95
C ASP A 46 1.10 -7.18 9.42
N THR A 47 1.60 -6.01 9.83
CA THR A 47 1.94 -5.75 11.24
C THR A 47 0.70 -5.68 12.12
N TYR A 48 -0.40 -5.10 11.62
CA TYR A 48 -1.67 -5.03 12.35
C TYR A 48 -2.33 -6.40 12.51
N GLN A 49 -2.27 -7.24 11.48
CA GLN A 49 -2.76 -8.63 11.52
C GLN A 49 -1.92 -9.49 12.48
N ARG A 50 -0.59 -9.41 12.36
CA ARG A 50 0.32 -10.10 13.25
C ARG A 50 0.09 -9.73 14.72
N SER A 51 -0.06 -8.44 15.02
CA SER A 51 -0.24 -7.93 16.39
C SER A 51 -1.64 -8.15 16.98
N GLY A 52 -2.62 -8.54 16.15
CA GLY A 52 -4.03 -8.65 16.57
C GLY A 52 -4.80 -7.34 16.57
N SER A 53 -4.19 -6.22 16.13
CA SER A 53 -4.92 -4.94 15.96
C SER A 53 -6.00 -5.06 14.87
N TYR A 54 -5.77 -5.91 13.86
CA TYR A 54 -6.77 -6.41 12.92
C TYR A 54 -6.84 -7.93 13.11
N PRO A 55 -7.78 -8.40 13.94
CA PRO A 55 -7.77 -9.78 14.39
C PRO A 55 -8.03 -10.77 13.24
N ILE A 56 -7.21 -11.81 13.19
CA ILE A 56 -7.36 -13.01 12.35
C ILE A 56 -7.19 -14.20 13.28
N ASP A 57 -8.03 -15.23 13.10
CA ASP A 57 -7.92 -16.44 13.91
C ASP A 57 -6.57 -17.14 13.67
N THR A 58 -5.88 -17.47 14.75
CA THR A 58 -4.61 -18.21 14.70
C THR A 58 -4.85 -19.73 14.74
N PRO A 59 -4.00 -20.54 14.10
CA PRO A 59 -2.83 -20.19 13.31
C PRO A 59 -3.14 -19.76 11.87
N PHE A 60 -2.34 -18.85 11.30
CA PHE A 60 -2.45 -18.47 9.89
C PHE A 60 -1.07 -18.17 9.26
N ILE A 61 -0.98 -18.28 7.93
CA ILE A 61 0.18 -17.81 7.15
C ILE A 61 -0.06 -16.36 6.79
N LEU A 62 0.90 -15.48 7.11
CA LEU A 62 0.78 -14.03 6.90
C LEU A 62 1.01 -13.65 5.43
N GLY A 63 0.81 -12.34 5.12
CA GLY A 63 1.06 -11.72 3.83
C GLY A 63 -0.20 -11.56 2.99
N GLN A 64 -0.32 -10.40 2.33
CA GLN A 64 -1.55 -9.98 1.66
C GLN A 64 -1.40 -9.78 0.15
N GLU A 65 -0.17 -9.66 -0.35
CA GLU A 65 0.09 -9.40 -1.76
C GLU A 65 1.32 -10.14 -2.26
N GLY A 66 1.37 -10.35 -3.55
CA GLY A 66 2.51 -10.95 -4.23
C GLY A 66 2.32 -10.98 -5.73
N ALA A 67 3.32 -11.54 -6.39
CA ALA A 67 3.28 -11.92 -7.79
C ALA A 67 4.00 -13.25 -8.00
N GLY A 68 3.65 -13.95 -9.06
CA GLY A 68 4.24 -15.23 -9.38
C GLY A 68 3.57 -15.94 -10.55
N THR A 69 3.82 -17.23 -10.66
CA THR A 69 3.38 -18.05 -11.80
C THR A 69 2.32 -19.07 -11.39
N VAL A 70 1.24 -19.13 -12.13
CA VAL A 70 0.14 -20.10 -11.93
C VAL A 70 0.66 -21.52 -12.13
N GLN A 71 0.48 -22.38 -11.11
CA GLN A 71 0.85 -23.81 -11.13
C GLN A 71 -0.35 -24.73 -11.31
N ALA A 72 -1.52 -24.34 -10.80
CA ALA A 72 -2.75 -25.11 -10.92
C ALA A 72 -3.97 -24.18 -10.92
N ILE A 73 -5.05 -24.64 -11.54
CA ILE A 73 -6.30 -23.92 -11.74
C ILE A 73 -7.45 -24.79 -11.26
N GLY A 74 -8.29 -24.26 -10.40
CA GLY A 74 -9.48 -24.93 -9.89
C GLY A 74 -10.67 -24.85 -10.85
N ASP A 75 -11.68 -25.67 -10.58
CA ASP A 75 -12.90 -25.68 -11.37
C ASP A 75 -13.59 -24.30 -11.33
N GLY A 76 -14.22 -23.93 -12.44
CA GLY A 76 -14.95 -22.66 -12.56
C GLY A 76 -14.08 -21.40 -12.73
N VAL A 77 -12.78 -21.54 -12.97
CA VAL A 77 -11.89 -20.42 -13.28
C VAL A 77 -11.74 -20.26 -14.79
N ASP A 78 -12.06 -19.08 -15.29
CA ASP A 78 -11.86 -18.70 -16.68
C ASP A 78 -10.79 -17.59 -16.78
N GLY A 79 -10.14 -17.51 -17.96
CA GLY A 79 -9.22 -16.42 -18.31
C GLY A 79 -7.80 -16.56 -17.78
N PHE A 80 -7.45 -17.72 -17.19
CA PHE A 80 -6.09 -18.04 -16.75
C PHE A 80 -5.63 -19.39 -17.27
N SER A 81 -4.33 -19.53 -17.46
CA SER A 81 -3.65 -20.78 -17.86
C SER A 81 -2.49 -21.08 -16.91
N VAL A 82 -2.16 -22.37 -16.75
CA VAL A 82 -0.93 -22.76 -16.06
C VAL A 82 0.27 -22.16 -16.80
N GLY A 83 1.16 -21.50 -16.06
CA GLY A 83 2.28 -20.75 -16.59
C GLY A 83 2.04 -19.24 -16.72
N ASP A 84 0.81 -18.76 -16.57
CA ASP A 84 0.51 -17.33 -16.58
C ASP A 84 1.17 -16.64 -15.39
N ARG A 85 1.67 -15.43 -15.63
CA ARG A 85 2.19 -14.54 -14.59
C ARG A 85 1.04 -13.72 -14.03
N VAL A 86 0.88 -13.75 -12.72
CA VAL A 86 -0.20 -13.06 -12.02
C VAL A 86 0.32 -12.29 -10.81
N ALA A 87 -0.39 -11.22 -10.47
CA ALA A 87 -0.21 -10.50 -9.21
C ALA A 87 -1.55 -10.40 -8.49
N TRP A 88 -1.52 -10.23 -7.17
CA TRP A 88 -2.73 -10.20 -6.35
C TRP A 88 -2.58 -9.28 -5.14
N LYS A 89 -3.72 -8.96 -4.53
CA LYS A 89 -3.84 -8.21 -3.28
C LYS A 89 -4.91 -8.83 -2.38
N ASN A 90 -4.86 -8.53 -1.08
CA ASN A 90 -5.83 -8.98 -0.07
C ASN A 90 -5.99 -10.51 0.04
N CYS A 91 -4.99 -11.28 -0.36
CA CYS A 91 -4.98 -12.74 -0.26
C CYS A 91 -4.02 -13.17 0.85
N LEU A 92 -4.57 -13.56 1.99
CA LEU A 92 -3.79 -14.06 3.12
C LEU A 92 -3.01 -15.33 2.70
N GLY A 93 -1.77 -15.47 3.21
CA GLY A 93 -0.92 -16.60 2.90
C GLY A 93 0.23 -16.30 1.95
N SER A 94 0.44 -15.05 1.57
CA SER A 94 1.47 -14.66 0.60
C SER A 94 2.92 -14.77 1.13
N TYR A 95 3.13 -14.94 2.44
CA TYR A 95 4.47 -15.19 2.99
C TYR A 95 4.81 -16.68 2.95
N ALA A 96 4.89 -17.23 1.75
CA ALA A 96 5.14 -18.64 1.48
C ALA A 96 5.81 -18.83 0.12
N GLU A 97 6.23 -20.05 -0.21
CA GLU A 97 6.71 -20.40 -1.55
C GLU A 97 5.56 -20.57 -2.55
N THR A 98 4.36 -20.94 -2.05
CA THR A 98 3.17 -21.17 -2.87
C THR A 98 1.93 -20.74 -2.11
N VAL A 99 0.95 -20.18 -2.83
CA VAL A 99 -0.33 -19.75 -2.25
C VAL A 99 -1.50 -20.18 -3.12
N ALA A 100 -2.64 -20.50 -2.49
CA ALA A 100 -3.92 -20.61 -3.19
C ALA A 100 -4.68 -19.29 -3.03
N ILE A 101 -5.05 -18.66 -4.13
CA ILE A 101 -5.76 -17.38 -4.15
C ILE A 101 -7.06 -17.48 -4.95
N PRO A 102 -8.11 -16.73 -4.60
CA PRO A 102 -9.28 -16.58 -5.47
C PRO A 102 -8.86 -16.00 -6.83
N ALA A 103 -9.30 -16.60 -7.93
CA ALA A 103 -9.01 -16.09 -9.28
C ALA A 103 -9.55 -14.66 -9.49
N THR A 104 -10.60 -14.27 -8.74
CA THR A 104 -11.17 -12.91 -8.76
C THR A 104 -10.24 -11.85 -8.20
N GLU A 105 -9.25 -12.22 -7.37
CA GLU A 105 -8.26 -11.31 -6.78
C GLU A 105 -6.94 -11.25 -7.59
N ALA A 106 -6.75 -12.18 -8.54
CA ALA A 106 -5.57 -12.23 -9.39
C ALA A 106 -5.73 -11.32 -10.61
N VAL A 107 -4.70 -10.61 -10.99
CA VAL A 107 -4.61 -9.85 -12.26
C VAL A 107 -3.42 -10.35 -13.08
N PRO A 108 -3.54 -10.43 -14.41
CA PRO A 108 -2.40 -10.78 -15.26
C PRO A 108 -1.29 -9.73 -15.13
N VAL A 109 -0.05 -10.20 -15.10
CA VAL A 109 1.13 -9.32 -15.18
C VAL A 109 1.51 -9.19 -16.66
N PRO A 110 1.46 -7.99 -17.24
CA PRO A 110 1.75 -7.80 -18.66
C PRO A 110 3.24 -8.00 -18.96
N ASP A 111 3.54 -8.29 -20.22
CA ASP A 111 4.92 -8.28 -20.73
C ASP A 111 5.57 -6.92 -20.48
N GLY A 112 6.85 -6.94 -20.08
CA GLY A 112 7.59 -5.71 -19.75
C GLY A 112 7.49 -5.26 -18.29
N VAL A 113 6.65 -5.90 -17.47
CA VAL A 113 6.61 -5.72 -16.01
C VAL A 113 7.21 -6.95 -15.33
N GLU A 114 8.29 -6.75 -14.56
CA GLU A 114 8.93 -7.81 -13.78
C GLU A 114 8.06 -8.23 -12.61
N ASP A 115 8.14 -9.51 -12.17
CA ASP A 115 7.32 -10.04 -11.07
C ASP A 115 7.53 -9.28 -9.76
N GLU A 116 8.76 -8.89 -9.45
CA GLU A 116 9.03 -8.09 -8.26
C GLU A 116 8.37 -6.70 -8.31
N LEU A 117 8.33 -6.07 -9.48
CA LEU A 117 7.64 -4.78 -9.66
C LEU A 117 6.13 -4.97 -9.53
N ALA A 118 5.59 -6.05 -10.10
CA ALA A 118 4.17 -6.39 -9.96
C ALA A 118 3.80 -6.65 -8.49
N ALA A 119 4.58 -7.47 -7.77
CA ALA A 119 4.40 -7.71 -6.34
C ALA A 119 4.53 -6.43 -5.50
N ALA A 120 5.39 -5.49 -5.93
CA ALA A 120 5.59 -4.22 -5.24
C ALA A 120 4.46 -3.21 -5.47
N ALA A 121 3.73 -3.35 -6.57
CA ALA A 121 2.75 -2.36 -7.03
C ALA A 121 1.33 -2.63 -6.55
N MET A 122 0.93 -3.89 -6.29
CA MET A 122 -0.47 -4.22 -6.10
C MET A 122 -1.12 -3.49 -4.93
N LEU A 123 -0.72 -3.72 -3.70
CA LEU A 123 -1.39 -3.11 -2.56
C LEU A 123 -1.10 -1.61 -2.47
N GLN A 124 0.16 -1.23 -2.61
CA GLN A 124 0.58 0.17 -2.44
C GLN A 124 0.23 1.02 -3.66
N GLY A 125 0.37 0.49 -4.87
CA GLY A 125 0.00 1.19 -6.11
C GLY A 125 -1.50 1.40 -6.22
N LEU A 126 -2.30 0.35 -6.00
CA LEU A 126 -3.76 0.48 -5.97
C LEU A 126 -4.23 1.45 -4.87
N THR A 127 -3.55 1.46 -3.71
CA THR A 127 -3.83 2.43 -2.65
C THR A 127 -3.55 3.86 -3.12
N ALA A 128 -2.38 4.12 -3.67
CA ALA A 128 -2.02 5.44 -4.20
C ALA A 128 -2.98 5.86 -5.34
N HIS A 129 -3.33 4.91 -6.21
CA HIS A 129 -4.24 5.12 -7.32
C HIS A 129 -5.62 5.58 -6.83
N TYR A 130 -6.32 4.79 -5.99
CA TYR A 130 -7.66 5.17 -5.58
C TYR A 130 -7.68 6.45 -4.74
N LEU A 131 -6.63 6.72 -3.95
CA LEU A 131 -6.51 7.95 -3.18
C LEU A 131 -6.54 9.18 -4.09
N ALA A 132 -5.74 9.18 -5.17
CA ALA A 132 -5.62 10.33 -6.07
C ALA A 132 -6.70 10.40 -7.16
N THR A 133 -7.39 9.29 -7.46
CA THR A 133 -8.36 9.22 -8.56
C THR A 133 -9.81 9.16 -8.12
N SER A 134 -10.08 8.66 -6.91
CA SER A 134 -11.44 8.37 -6.43
C SER A 134 -11.75 8.94 -5.07
N THR A 135 -10.86 8.84 -4.08
CA THR A 135 -11.08 9.40 -2.73
C THR A 135 -11.10 10.93 -2.78
N TYR A 136 -10.07 11.51 -3.37
CA TYR A 136 -10.06 12.89 -3.83
C TYR A 136 -9.50 12.90 -5.25
N PRO A 137 -10.35 13.04 -6.29
CA PRO A 137 -9.87 13.12 -7.66
C PRO A 137 -9.09 14.41 -7.88
N VAL A 138 -7.77 14.29 -7.85
CA VAL A 138 -6.84 15.42 -8.00
C VAL A 138 -7.11 16.14 -9.33
N GLN A 139 -7.26 17.45 -9.25
CA GLN A 139 -7.42 18.33 -10.41
C GLN A 139 -6.10 19.00 -10.76
N ASP A 140 -5.96 19.40 -12.02
CA ASP A 140 -4.81 20.17 -12.48
C ASP A 140 -4.63 21.45 -11.63
N GLY A 141 -3.41 21.68 -11.15
CA GLY A 141 -3.07 22.79 -10.27
C GLY A 141 -3.43 22.64 -8.79
N ASP A 142 -4.09 21.56 -8.36
CA ASP A 142 -4.36 21.34 -6.93
C ASP A 142 -3.06 21.13 -6.14
N TRP A 143 -2.93 21.78 -5.00
CA TRP A 143 -1.93 21.45 -3.99
C TRP A 143 -2.49 20.41 -3.04
N VAL A 144 -1.72 19.34 -2.80
CA VAL A 144 -2.05 18.30 -1.83
C VAL A 144 -0.87 18.02 -0.89
N VAL A 145 -1.18 17.54 0.33
CA VAL A 145 -0.18 17.03 1.26
C VAL A 145 -0.11 15.51 1.17
N VAL A 146 1.10 14.98 1.07
CA VAL A 146 1.38 13.54 1.15
C VAL A 146 2.28 13.28 2.35
N HIS A 147 1.74 12.74 3.43
CA HIS A 147 2.53 12.32 4.58
C HIS A 147 3.34 11.06 4.29
N ALA A 148 4.51 10.94 4.95
CA ALA A 148 5.46 9.84 4.76
C ALA A 148 5.86 9.66 3.28
N GLY A 149 6.21 10.75 2.59
CA GLY A 149 6.47 10.80 1.16
C GLY A 149 7.56 9.85 0.63
N ALA A 150 8.47 9.39 1.47
CA ALA A 150 9.50 8.39 1.11
C ALA A 150 9.05 6.93 1.32
N GLY A 151 7.85 6.68 1.85
CA GLY A 151 7.28 5.36 2.01
C GLY A 151 6.75 4.80 0.69
N GLY A 152 6.38 3.51 0.67
CA GLY A 152 5.94 2.85 -0.56
C GLY A 152 4.69 3.49 -1.18
N VAL A 153 3.62 3.72 -0.40
CA VAL A 153 2.43 4.46 -0.90
C VAL A 153 2.81 5.91 -1.22
N GLY A 154 3.60 6.57 -0.35
CA GLY A 154 3.95 7.99 -0.51
C GLY A 154 4.62 8.29 -1.85
N GLN A 155 5.64 7.52 -2.24
CA GLN A 155 6.36 7.74 -3.49
C GLN A 155 5.47 7.51 -4.74
N LEU A 156 4.60 6.49 -4.70
CA LEU A 156 3.67 6.22 -5.80
C LEU A 156 2.58 7.29 -5.89
N LEU A 157 2.06 7.71 -4.73
CA LEU A 157 1.03 8.75 -4.67
C LEU A 157 1.56 10.10 -5.16
N ILE A 158 2.78 10.49 -4.79
CA ILE A 158 3.44 11.69 -5.33
C ILE A 158 3.43 11.64 -6.86
N GLN A 159 3.92 10.55 -7.45
CA GLN A 159 3.99 10.40 -8.90
C GLN A 159 2.59 10.45 -9.55
N ILE A 160 1.60 9.75 -8.99
CA ILE A 160 0.23 9.75 -9.55
C ILE A 160 -0.40 11.14 -9.46
N VAL A 161 -0.19 11.88 -8.37
CA VAL A 161 -0.63 13.28 -8.26
C VAL A 161 0.01 14.14 -9.36
N LYS A 162 1.31 13.94 -9.62
CA LYS A 162 2.01 14.66 -10.70
C LYS A 162 1.47 14.29 -12.08
N LEU A 163 1.18 13.01 -12.35
CA LEU A 163 0.55 12.56 -13.60
C LEU A 163 -0.83 13.21 -13.83
N ARG A 164 -1.51 13.62 -12.75
CA ARG A 164 -2.80 14.31 -12.81
C ARG A 164 -2.67 15.85 -12.83
N GLY A 165 -1.46 16.40 -12.96
CA GLY A 165 -1.21 17.85 -13.01
C GLY A 165 -1.21 18.54 -11.63
N GLY A 166 -1.30 17.79 -10.53
CA GLY A 166 -1.28 18.34 -9.18
C GLY A 166 0.13 18.71 -8.69
N HIS A 167 0.16 19.44 -7.59
CA HIS A 167 1.36 19.80 -6.84
C HIS A 167 1.38 19.10 -5.49
N VAL A 168 2.58 18.67 -5.05
CA VAL A 168 2.75 17.88 -3.84
C VAL A 168 3.66 18.58 -2.84
N LEU A 169 3.11 18.82 -1.65
CA LEU A 169 3.86 19.08 -0.43
C LEU A 169 4.01 17.74 0.31
N ALA A 170 5.21 17.17 0.35
CA ALA A 170 5.47 15.92 1.04
C ALA A 170 6.09 16.14 2.41
N THR A 171 5.79 15.25 3.38
CA THR A 171 6.49 15.24 4.66
C THR A 171 7.38 14.02 4.81
N THR A 172 8.55 14.22 5.42
CA THR A 172 9.50 13.16 5.74
C THR A 172 10.15 13.39 7.10
N SER A 173 10.75 12.35 7.69
CA SER A 173 11.38 12.43 9.01
C SER A 173 12.88 12.68 8.96
N THR A 174 13.53 12.56 7.80
CA THR A 174 14.98 12.74 7.65
C THR A 174 15.33 13.33 6.29
N LYS A 175 16.53 13.92 6.18
CA LYS A 175 17.03 14.49 4.92
C LYS A 175 17.19 13.45 3.81
N GLU A 176 17.62 12.22 4.17
CA GLU A 176 17.78 11.12 3.22
C GLU A 176 16.42 10.73 2.63
N LYS A 177 15.37 10.69 3.47
CA LYS A 177 14.00 10.44 3.02
C LYS A 177 13.45 11.59 2.18
N ALA A 178 13.84 12.82 2.46
CA ALA A 178 13.45 13.98 1.66
C ALA A 178 13.97 13.86 0.21
N VAL A 179 15.19 13.38 0.02
CA VAL A 179 15.75 13.11 -1.32
C VAL A 179 14.88 12.14 -2.11
N LEU A 180 14.37 11.08 -1.47
CA LEU A 180 13.52 10.09 -2.13
C LEU A 180 12.15 10.68 -2.51
N ALA A 181 11.54 11.47 -1.64
CA ALA A 181 10.27 12.15 -1.95
C ALA A 181 10.42 13.18 -3.07
N SER A 182 11.52 13.94 -3.08
CA SER A 182 11.84 14.87 -4.16
C SER A 182 12.10 14.14 -5.49
N ALA A 183 12.82 13.02 -5.45
CA ALA A 183 13.07 12.19 -6.64
C ALA A 183 11.77 11.56 -7.20
N ALA A 184 10.76 11.33 -6.34
CA ALA A 184 9.42 10.91 -6.75
C ALA A 184 8.61 12.06 -7.39
N GLY A 185 9.08 13.32 -7.35
CA GLY A 185 8.44 14.47 -7.99
C GLY A 185 7.69 15.40 -7.04
N ALA A 186 7.90 15.29 -5.72
CA ALA A 186 7.34 16.28 -4.78
C ALA A 186 7.88 17.68 -5.07
N ASP A 187 6.98 18.67 -5.16
CA ASP A 187 7.34 20.07 -5.45
C ASP A 187 7.98 20.73 -4.22
N MET A 188 7.57 20.33 -3.02
CA MET A 188 8.18 20.75 -1.75
C MET A 188 8.22 19.55 -0.79
N VAL A 189 9.33 19.42 -0.04
CA VAL A 189 9.49 18.41 1.02
C VAL A 189 9.95 19.07 2.30
N VAL A 190 9.22 18.82 3.39
CA VAL A 190 9.47 19.44 4.71
C VAL A 190 9.40 18.40 5.83
N GLY A 191 9.82 18.79 7.03
CA GLY A 191 9.53 18.07 8.27
C GLY A 191 8.03 18.12 8.63
N TYR A 192 7.60 17.21 9.49
CA TYR A 192 6.18 17.17 9.91
C TYR A 192 5.75 18.47 10.59
N ASP A 193 6.60 19.02 11.47
CA ASP A 193 6.31 20.24 12.22
C ASP A 193 6.29 21.51 11.33
N GLU A 194 6.95 21.46 10.18
CA GLU A 194 7.01 22.57 9.22
C GLU A 194 5.80 22.58 8.25
N MET A 195 5.11 21.43 8.12
CA MET A 195 4.06 21.23 7.11
C MET A 195 2.94 22.26 7.17
N PRO A 196 2.38 22.66 8.34
CA PRO A 196 1.28 23.63 8.36
C PRO A 196 1.68 25.00 7.84
N GLY A 197 2.91 25.42 8.11
CA GLY A 197 3.48 26.68 7.58
C GLY A 197 3.70 26.60 6.07
N ALA A 198 4.33 25.53 5.61
CA ALA A 198 4.59 25.29 4.20
C ALA A 198 3.31 25.19 3.37
N ALA A 199 2.26 24.53 3.87
CA ALA A 199 0.97 24.45 3.21
C ALA A 199 0.33 25.84 2.99
N LYS A 200 0.45 26.73 3.97
CA LYS A 200 0.00 28.12 3.83
C LYS A 200 0.83 28.90 2.81
N GLU A 201 2.12 28.70 2.83
CA GLU A 201 3.05 29.38 1.92
C GLU A 201 2.76 29.01 0.46
N VAL A 202 2.74 27.71 0.11
CA VAL A 202 2.55 27.25 -1.27
C VAL A 202 1.17 27.53 -1.83
N THR A 203 0.18 27.75 -0.96
CA THR A 203 -1.22 28.02 -1.38
C THR A 203 -1.61 29.48 -1.21
N GLY A 204 -0.69 30.39 -0.85
CA GLY A 204 -1.01 31.79 -0.57
C GLY A 204 -2.03 31.98 0.56
N GLY A 205 -2.07 31.07 1.53
CA GLY A 205 -2.97 31.09 2.67
C GLY A 205 -4.34 30.43 2.45
N VAL A 206 -4.62 29.92 1.26
CA VAL A 206 -5.92 29.27 0.92
C VAL A 206 -6.05 27.89 1.58
N GLY A 207 -4.94 27.15 1.71
CA GLY A 207 -4.90 25.77 2.16
C GLY A 207 -4.93 24.76 1.01
N VAL A 208 -4.54 23.51 1.31
CA VAL A 208 -4.43 22.43 0.32
C VAL A 208 -5.77 21.78 0.03
N ALA A 209 -5.90 21.19 -1.15
CA ALA A 209 -7.12 20.53 -1.60
C ALA A 209 -7.39 19.22 -0.86
N ALA A 210 -6.33 18.45 -0.62
CA ALA A 210 -6.40 17.19 0.11
C ALA A 210 -5.15 16.98 0.96
N VAL A 211 -5.34 16.22 2.05
CA VAL A 211 -4.26 15.66 2.87
C VAL A 211 -4.40 14.14 2.84
N TYR A 212 -3.39 13.45 2.36
CA TYR A 212 -3.30 12.00 2.35
C TYR A 212 -2.45 11.54 3.55
N ASP A 213 -3.11 11.01 4.55
CA ASP A 213 -2.52 10.68 5.84
C ASP A 213 -2.49 9.17 6.12
N GLY A 214 -1.30 8.58 6.02
CA GLY A 214 -1.02 7.21 6.45
C GLY A 214 -0.39 7.12 7.85
N VAL A 215 -0.13 8.29 8.48
CA VAL A 215 0.58 8.39 9.78
C VAL A 215 -0.40 8.36 10.95
N GLY A 216 -1.45 9.16 10.93
CA GLY A 216 -2.55 9.09 11.88
C GLY A 216 -2.40 10.04 13.08
N ALA A 217 -2.38 9.50 14.31
CA ALA A 217 -2.52 10.28 15.53
C ALA A 217 -1.65 11.53 15.61
N SER A 218 -0.39 11.47 15.15
CA SER A 218 0.57 12.57 15.27
C SER A 218 0.48 13.64 14.17
N THR A 219 -0.30 13.43 13.11
CA THR A 219 -0.38 14.32 11.94
C THR A 219 -1.78 14.82 11.65
N PHE A 220 -2.78 14.22 12.26
CA PHE A 220 -4.19 14.44 11.93
C PHE A 220 -4.64 15.88 12.15
N ASP A 221 -4.29 16.49 13.29
CA ASP A 221 -4.73 17.83 13.64
C ASP A 221 -4.13 18.89 12.73
N ASP A 222 -2.83 18.80 12.46
CA ASP A 222 -2.13 19.68 11.54
C ASP A 222 -2.62 19.49 10.10
N GLY A 223 -2.94 18.23 9.74
CA GLY A 223 -3.53 17.91 8.45
C GLY A 223 -4.90 18.58 8.25
N LEU A 224 -5.78 18.54 9.24
CA LEU A 224 -7.06 19.25 9.18
C LEU A 224 -6.89 20.76 9.05
N ALA A 225 -5.92 21.33 9.79
CA ALA A 225 -5.64 22.78 9.77
C ALA A 225 -5.01 23.26 8.45
N ALA A 226 -4.38 22.37 7.70
CA ALA A 226 -3.77 22.69 6.41
C ALA A 226 -4.77 22.72 5.25
N LEU A 227 -5.98 22.15 5.41
CA LEU A 227 -6.96 22.04 4.35
C LEU A 227 -7.64 23.37 4.03
N ARG A 228 -7.90 23.59 2.74
CA ARG A 228 -8.80 24.65 2.27
C ARG A 228 -10.25 24.38 2.68
N ILE A 229 -11.10 25.40 2.59
CA ILE A 229 -12.58 25.22 2.73
C ILE A 229 -13.02 24.09 1.80
N ARG A 230 -13.79 23.13 2.33
CA ARG A 230 -14.25 21.91 1.66
C ARG A 230 -13.11 21.01 1.16
N GLY A 231 -11.94 21.08 1.79
CA GLY A 231 -10.83 20.17 1.53
C GLY A 231 -11.08 18.77 2.12
N THR A 232 -10.33 17.79 1.65
CA THR A 232 -10.50 16.38 2.00
C THR A 232 -9.32 15.87 2.82
N MET A 233 -9.62 15.33 4.01
CA MET A 233 -8.71 14.50 4.80
C MET A 233 -8.94 13.03 4.43
N ALA A 234 -8.01 12.42 3.73
CA ALA A 234 -7.99 10.99 3.44
C ALA A 234 -7.06 10.28 4.42
N LEU A 235 -7.61 9.82 5.55
CA LEU A 235 -6.88 9.10 6.60
C LEU A 235 -6.83 7.62 6.24
N PHE A 236 -5.79 7.15 5.54
CA PHE A 236 -5.70 5.77 5.07
C PHE A 236 -4.83 4.84 5.90
N GLY A 237 -4.10 5.37 6.91
CA GLY A 237 -3.25 4.59 7.79
C GLY A 237 -3.24 5.10 9.24
N ALA A 238 -2.45 4.45 10.09
CA ALA A 238 -2.31 4.76 11.51
C ALA A 238 -0.91 4.36 12.03
N ALA A 239 0.15 4.69 11.27
CA ALA A 239 1.51 4.27 11.61
C ALA A 239 2.05 4.88 12.92
N SER A 240 1.49 6.00 13.39
CA SER A 240 1.77 6.60 14.70
C SER A 240 0.72 6.26 15.78
N GLY A 241 -0.22 5.41 15.45
CA GLY A 241 -1.36 5.05 16.28
C GLY A 241 -2.70 5.57 15.73
N PRO A 242 -3.82 5.04 16.25
CA PRO A 242 -5.16 5.44 15.83
C PRO A 242 -5.46 6.89 16.22
N VAL A 243 -6.17 7.60 15.34
CA VAL A 243 -6.70 8.94 15.65
C VAL A 243 -7.80 8.80 16.73
N PRO A 244 -7.77 9.62 17.79
CA PRO A 244 -8.84 9.66 18.77
C PRO A 244 -10.20 10.01 18.15
N SER A 245 -11.29 9.74 18.89
CA SER A 245 -12.64 10.17 18.49
C SER A 245 -12.68 11.68 18.30
N ILE A 246 -13.31 12.14 17.22
CA ILE A 246 -13.46 13.55 16.90
C ILE A 246 -14.93 13.97 16.97
N ASP A 247 -15.17 15.22 17.38
CA ASP A 247 -16.48 15.85 17.25
C ASP A 247 -16.70 16.26 15.78
N PRO A 248 -17.79 15.83 15.12
CA PRO A 248 -18.11 16.25 13.75
C PRO A 248 -18.25 17.77 13.59
N GLN A 249 -18.61 18.52 14.65
CA GLN A 249 -18.64 19.99 14.61
C GLN A 249 -17.28 20.59 14.27
N ARG A 250 -16.21 19.90 14.57
CA ARG A 250 -14.85 20.32 14.20
C ARG A 250 -14.68 20.40 12.67
N LEU A 251 -15.26 19.49 11.91
CA LEU A 251 -15.22 19.53 10.43
C LEU A 251 -15.95 20.76 9.90
N ASN A 252 -17.11 21.09 10.50
CA ASN A 252 -17.86 22.28 10.14
C ASN A 252 -17.10 23.57 10.45
N SER A 253 -16.61 23.72 11.69
CA SER A 253 -15.88 24.93 12.12
C SER A 253 -14.54 25.14 11.39
N SER A 254 -13.91 24.05 10.91
CA SER A 254 -12.68 24.08 10.12
C SER A 254 -12.89 24.32 8.62
N GLY A 255 -14.13 24.63 8.17
CA GLY A 255 -14.39 24.99 6.77
C GLY A 255 -15.23 23.97 5.99
N GLY A 256 -16.06 23.17 6.67
CA GLY A 256 -16.92 22.16 6.02
C GLY A 256 -16.08 21.06 5.36
N LEU A 257 -15.12 20.56 6.09
CA LEU A 257 -14.15 19.58 5.60
C LEU A 257 -14.80 18.19 5.39
N PHE A 258 -14.24 17.45 4.44
CA PHE A 258 -14.53 16.04 4.26
C PHE A 258 -13.48 15.20 4.98
N LEU A 259 -13.92 14.25 5.79
CA LEU A 259 -13.07 13.24 6.43
C LEU A 259 -13.50 11.87 5.96
N THR A 260 -12.56 11.10 5.43
CA THR A 260 -12.79 9.70 5.05
C THR A 260 -11.69 8.80 5.59
N ARG A 261 -12.07 7.55 5.93
CA ARG A 261 -11.16 6.46 6.28
C ARG A 261 -11.26 5.36 5.21
N PRO A 262 -10.64 5.59 4.04
CA PRO A 262 -10.76 4.68 2.92
C PRO A 262 -9.99 3.38 3.17
N SER A 263 -10.46 2.30 2.55
CA SER A 263 -9.81 1.00 2.54
C SER A 263 -9.79 0.45 1.12
N LEU A 264 -8.68 -0.15 0.70
CA LEU A 264 -8.48 -0.69 -0.64
C LEU A 264 -9.60 -1.65 -1.05
N VAL A 265 -10.12 -2.46 -0.13
CA VAL A 265 -11.19 -3.43 -0.41
C VAL A 265 -12.46 -2.78 -0.96
N HIS A 266 -12.73 -1.52 -0.60
CA HIS A 266 -13.90 -0.79 -1.08
C HIS A 266 -13.73 -0.21 -2.49
N TYR A 267 -12.48 -0.06 -2.95
CA TYR A 267 -12.10 0.51 -4.24
C TYR A 267 -11.60 -0.55 -5.24
N THR A 268 -11.75 -1.82 -4.88
CA THR A 268 -11.42 -2.98 -5.73
C THR A 268 -12.38 -4.13 -5.43
N ARG A 269 -13.65 -3.79 -5.17
CA ARG A 269 -14.65 -4.76 -4.69
C ARG A 269 -15.15 -5.71 -5.79
N ASP A 270 -15.09 -5.29 -7.02
CA ASP A 270 -15.46 -6.09 -8.19
C ASP A 270 -14.30 -6.21 -9.17
N ARG A 271 -14.42 -7.18 -10.06
CA ARG A 271 -13.36 -7.55 -11.00
C ARG A 271 -13.03 -6.40 -11.95
N ASP A 272 -14.04 -5.69 -12.44
CA ASP A 272 -13.85 -4.63 -13.43
C ASP A 272 -13.09 -3.45 -12.82
N GLU A 273 -13.42 -3.07 -11.59
CA GLU A 273 -12.72 -1.99 -10.89
C GLU A 273 -11.27 -2.39 -10.55
N LEU A 274 -11.03 -3.62 -10.07
CA LEU A 274 -9.70 -4.14 -9.81
C LEU A 274 -8.85 -4.14 -11.10
N THR A 275 -9.39 -4.69 -12.19
CA THR A 275 -8.70 -4.81 -13.47
C THR A 275 -8.39 -3.44 -14.05
N SER A 276 -9.37 -2.54 -14.13
CA SER A 276 -9.17 -1.19 -14.67
C SER A 276 -8.05 -0.42 -13.95
N ARG A 277 -8.02 -0.49 -12.61
CA ARG A 277 -6.98 0.18 -11.81
C ARG A 277 -5.61 -0.47 -11.98
N SER A 278 -5.57 -1.81 -12.04
CA SER A 278 -4.32 -2.55 -12.22
C SER A 278 -3.73 -2.33 -13.61
N ASP A 279 -4.57 -2.32 -14.64
CA ASP A 279 -4.14 -2.07 -16.02
C ASP A 279 -3.54 -0.67 -16.18
N GLU A 280 -4.14 0.34 -15.54
CA GLU A 280 -3.60 1.70 -15.56
C GLU A 280 -2.24 1.77 -14.85
N ILE A 281 -2.11 1.14 -13.67
CA ILE A 281 -0.83 1.09 -12.93
C ILE A 281 0.23 0.34 -13.72
N PHE A 282 -0.07 -0.84 -14.25
CA PHE A 282 0.88 -1.62 -15.01
C PHE A 282 1.24 -0.94 -16.34
N GLY A 283 0.29 -0.25 -16.97
CA GLY A 283 0.55 0.59 -18.14
C GLY A 283 1.58 1.68 -17.83
N TRP A 284 1.41 2.42 -16.74
CA TRP A 284 2.37 3.45 -16.31
C TRP A 284 3.73 2.87 -15.88
N ILE A 285 3.76 1.65 -15.33
CA ILE A 285 5.04 0.98 -15.02
C ILE A 285 5.75 0.58 -16.32
N ALA A 286 5.02 0.00 -17.29
CA ALA A 286 5.58 -0.47 -18.54
C ALA A 286 6.12 0.67 -19.41
N ASP A 287 5.46 1.84 -19.44
CA ASP A 287 5.89 3.02 -20.20
C ASP A 287 6.88 3.92 -19.42
N GLY A 288 7.15 3.60 -18.15
CA GLY A 288 8.09 4.33 -17.28
C GLY A 288 7.53 5.60 -16.64
N SER A 289 6.24 5.92 -16.81
CA SER A 289 5.57 7.06 -16.19
C SER A 289 5.42 6.90 -14.68
N LEU A 290 5.29 5.65 -14.19
CA LEU A 290 5.27 5.31 -12.76
C LEU A 290 6.47 4.42 -12.43
N ARG A 291 7.34 4.88 -11.54
CA ARG A 291 8.52 4.14 -11.09
C ARG A 291 8.27 3.53 -9.72
N VAL A 292 8.19 2.21 -9.67
CA VAL A 292 8.08 1.45 -8.42
C VAL A 292 9.48 1.21 -7.88
N GLN A 293 9.80 1.81 -6.74
CA GLN A 293 11.09 1.62 -6.09
C GLN A 293 11.01 0.50 -5.06
N ILE A 294 11.87 -0.52 -5.23
CA ILE A 294 12.08 -1.59 -4.25
C ILE A 294 13.27 -1.18 -3.40
N GLY A 295 13.00 -0.81 -2.15
CA GLY A 295 14.04 -0.35 -1.22
C GLY A 295 14.80 -1.49 -0.56
N HIS A 296 14.10 -2.59 -0.26
CA HIS A 296 14.69 -3.72 0.45
C HIS A 296 14.13 -5.05 -0.03
N ARG A 297 15.00 -6.07 -0.07
CA ARG A 297 14.66 -7.46 -0.30
C ARG A 297 15.18 -8.29 0.88
N TYR A 298 14.31 -9.07 1.48
CA TYR A 298 14.66 -10.01 2.54
C TYR A 298 14.31 -11.42 2.09
N PRO A 299 15.16 -12.42 2.37
CA PRO A 299 14.74 -13.81 2.28
C PRO A 299 13.49 -14.03 3.11
N LEU A 300 12.58 -14.92 2.69
CA LEU A 300 11.34 -15.24 3.42
C LEU A 300 11.64 -15.58 4.90
N ALA A 301 12.73 -16.31 5.17
CA ALA A 301 13.15 -16.67 6.51
C ALA A 301 13.44 -15.47 7.43
N GLU A 302 13.70 -14.30 6.85
CA GLU A 302 14.01 -13.06 7.57
C GLU A 302 12.78 -12.15 7.75
N ALA A 303 11.56 -12.64 7.53
CA ALA A 303 10.33 -11.87 7.67
C ALA A 303 10.22 -11.14 9.02
N ALA A 304 10.66 -11.77 10.12
CA ALA A 304 10.66 -11.13 11.44
C ALA A 304 11.59 -9.91 11.49
N GLN A 305 12.74 -9.97 10.80
CA GLN A 305 13.66 -8.83 10.71
C GLN A 305 13.09 -7.72 9.81
N ALA A 306 12.50 -8.09 8.69
CA ALA A 306 11.83 -7.14 7.79
C ALA A 306 10.72 -6.36 8.51
N HIS A 307 9.91 -7.03 9.35
CA HIS A 307 8.90 -6.38 10.19
C HIS A 307 9.52 -5.43 11.22
N ARG A 308 10.60 -5.84 11.92
CA ARG A 308 11.31 -4.94 12.86
C ARG A 308 11.83 -3.69 12.17
N ASP A 309 12.37 -3.82 10.97
CA ASP A 309 12.94 -2.69 10.23
C ASP A 309 11.84 -1.76 9.69
N LEU A 310 10.71 -2.30 9.25
CA LEU A 310 9.54 -1.53 8.86
C LEU A 310 8.98 -0.70 10.04
N GLU A 311 8.70 -1.35 11.17
CA GLU A 311 8.17 -0.71 12.38
C GLU A 311 9.17 0.28 12.98
N GLY A 312 10.47 -0.04 12.90
CA GLY A 312 11.58 0.82 13.29
C GLY A 312 11.84 1.99 12.34
N ARG A 313 11.04 2.15 11.26
CA ARG A 313 11.16 3.21 10.24
C ARG A 313 12.54 3.23 9.54
N LYS A 314 13.23 2.08 9.49
CA LYS A 314 14.53 1.92 8.83
C LYS A 314 14.39 1.66 7.33
N THR A 315 13.20 1.26 6.89
CA THR A 315 12.92 0.98 5.48
C THR A 315 12.42 2.23 4.74
N THR A 316 12.62 2.22 3.43
CA THR A 316 12.09 3.20 2.48
C THR A 316 11.50 2.46 1.30
N ALA A 317 10.59 3.10 0.55
CA ALA A 317 9.95 2.51 -0.62
C ALA A 317 9.27 1.16 -0.29
N LYS A 318 9.25 0.23 -1.26
CA LYS A 318 8.67 -1.10 -1.07
C LYS A 318 9.68 -2.08 -0.45
N VAL A 319 9.18 -2.92 0.45
CA VAL A 319 9.92 -4.07 0.99
C VAL A 319 9.32 -5.35 0.41
N LEU A 320 10.19 -6.25 -0.07
CA LEU A 320 9.79 -7.56 -0.57
C LEU A 320 10.37 -8.67 0.30
N LEU A 321 9.62 -9.75 0.45
CA LEU A 321 10.07 -11.05 0.91
C LEU A 321 10.21 -11.96 -0.31
N ILE A 322 11.38 -12.60 -0.40
CA ILE A 322 11.71 -13.52 -1.50
C ILE A 322 11.71 -14.94 -0.93
N PRO A 323 10.84 -15.83 -1.45
CA PRO A 323 10.71 -17.21 -1.00
C PRO A 323 11.95 -18.09 -1.19
#